data_f15d7fe7c879cc20c7df27da56be5510
#
_entry.id   f15d7fe7c879cc20c7df27da56be5510
#
_cell.length_a   1.000
_cell.length_b   1.000
_cell.length_c   1.000
_cell.angle_alpha   90.00
_cell.angle_beta   90.00
_cell.angle_gamma   90.00
#
_symmetry.space_group_name_H-M   'P 1'
#
loop_
_entity.id
_entity.type
_entity.pdbx_description
1 polymer ?
#
loop_
_entity_poly.entity_id
_entity_poly.type
_entity_poly.pdbx_seq_one_letter_code
_entity_poly.pdbx_strand_id
1 'polypeptide(L)'
;MRRLLLVIVLASTAYLLIATRSLAQSRDAWGGTWLLDVTQSSFDPANLAPKSQTTTITQSGDSYTVVSDGVGAQGQKTHDETIYKFDGHDYDVKGAPDPKTTRTYTRVDDHHYSYETKVNGAITTTSRVAVTPDGKVRTITVTGRDAQGRVIRNFLVWSKQS
;
A
#
# COMPACT_ATOMS: atom_id res chain seq x y z
N MET A 1 -78.08 -11.61 35.21
CA MET A 1 -76.76 -11.19 35.73
C MET A 1 -75.72 -11.73 34.75
N ARG A 2 -75.27 -10.86 33.79
CA ARG A 2 -74.30 -11.22 32.77
C ARG A 2 -72.94 -10.73 33.22
N ARG A 3 -71.99 -11.62 33.45
CA ARG A 3 -70.60 -11.27 33.73
C ARG A 3 -69.85 -11.02 32.41
N LEU A 4 -69.43 -9.81 32.21
CA LEU A 4 -68.62 -9.39 31.04
C LEU A 4 -67.18 -9.75 31.40
N LEU A 5 -66.58 -10.70 30.66
CA LEU A 5 -65.15 -11.00 30.74
C LEU A 5 -64.41 -10.08 29.78
N LEU A 6 -63.60 -9.21 30.32
CA LEU A 6 -62.71 -8.32 29.57
C LEU A 6 -61.41 -9.10 29.32
N VAL A 7 -61.17 -9.45 28.05
CA VAL A 7 -59.92 -10.05 27.63
C VAL A 7 -58.98 -8.94 27.20
N ILE A 8 -57.96 -8.67 28.01
CA ILE A 8 -56.86 -7.76 27.66
C ILE A 8 -55.85 -8.53 26.83
N VAL A 9 -55.78 -8.20 25.55
CA VAL A 9 -54.74 -8.72 24.64
C VAL A 9 -53.53 -7.77 24.77
N LEU A 10 -52.49 -8.23 25.45
CA LEU A 10 -51.17 -7.58 25.50
C LEU A 10 -50.45 -7.87 24.20
N ALA A 11 -50.44 -6.93 23.28
CA ALA A 11 -49.58 -6.99 22.12
C ALA A 11 -48.16 -6.59 22.49
N SER A 12 -47.32 -7.58 22.75
CA SER A 12 -45.85 -7.39 22.92
C SER A 12 -45.21 -7.13 21.57
N THR A 13 -45.00 -5.86 21.22
CA THR A 13 -44.17 -5.47 20.08
C THR A 13 -42.71 -5.70 20.42
N ALA A 14 -42.17 -6.83 19.97
CA ALA A 14 -40.73 -7.08 19.95
C ALA A 14 -40.07 -6.16 18.94
N TYR A 15 -39.47 -5.07 19.41
CA TYR A 15 -38.55 -4.27 18.59
C TYR A 15 -37.28 -5.09 18.27
N LEU A 16 -37.23 -5.64 17.08
CA LEU A 16 -36.01 -6.24 16.51
C LEU A 16 -35.04 -5.11 16.20
N LEU A 17 -34.15 -4.80 17.13
CA LEU A 17 -32.99 -3.94 16.90
C LEU A 17 -32.07 -4.67 15.92
N ILE A 18 -32.27 -4.43 14.62
CA ILE A 18 -31.30 -4.78 13.59
C ILE A 18 -30.11 -3.82 13.79
N ALA A 19 -29.13 -4.28 14.56
CA ALA A 19 -27.83 -3.64 14.61
C ALA A 19 -27.21 -3.77 13.21
N THR A 20 -27.42 -2.76 12.37
CA THR A 20 -26.65 -2.58 11.14
C THR A 20 -25.21 -2.34 11.58
N ARG A 21 -24.43 -3.42 11.64
CA ARG A 21 -22.98 -3.28 11.66
C ARG A 21 -22.63 -2.56 10.38
N SER A 22 -22.44 -1.25 10.47
CA SER A 22 -21.73 -0.50 9.47
C SER A 22 -20.38 -1.20 9.35
N LEU A 23 -20.19 -2.01 8.31
CA LEU A 23 -18.87 -2.43 7.89
C LEU A 23 -18.18 -1.13 7.51
N ALA A 24 -17.53 -0.50 8.49
CA ALA A 24 -16.57 0.54 8.22
C ALA A 24 -15.58 -0.14 7.27
N GLN A 25 -15.75 0.11 5.99
CA GLN A 25 -14.81 -0.29 4.97
C GLN A 25 -13.49 0.29 5.46
N SER A 26 -12.60 -0.57 5.95
CA SER A 26 -11.30 -0.13 6.46
C SER A 26 -10.70 0.69 5.33
N ARG A 27 -10.55 2.00 5.56
CA ARG A 27 -9.91 2.85 4.57
C ARG A 27 -8.58 2.21 4.30
N ASP A 28 -8.38 1.80 3.05
CA ASP A 28 -7.10 1.24 2.63
C ASP A 28 -6.00 2.24 3.02
N ALA A 29 -5.16 1.85 3.98
CA ALA A 29 -4.10 2.71 4.47
C ALA A 29 -3.10 3.04 3.36
N TRP A 30 -3.01 2.16 2.35
CA TRP A 30 -2.04 2.25 1.26
C TRP A 30 -2.45 3.23 0.17
N GLY A 31 -3.75 3.31 -0.14
CA GLY A 31 -4.31 4.09 -1.23
C GLY A 31 -4.05 5.58 -1.11
N GLY A 32 -3.92 6.27 -2.25
CA GLY A 32 -3.72 7.71 -2.35
C GLY A 32 -2.43 8.09 -3.05
N THR A 33 -2.17 9.39 -3.11
CA THR A 33 -0.95 9.97 -3.70
C THR A 33 0.07 10.27 -2.62
N TRP A 34 1.29 9.82 -2.81
CA TRP A 34 2.39 9.89 -1.87
C TRP A 34 3.56 10.66 -2.49
N LEU A 35 4.06 11.67 -1.80
CA LEU A 35 5.24 12.44 -2.20
C LEU A 35 6.44 12.01 -1.36
N LEU A 36 7.54 11.67 -2.02
CA LEU A 36 8.81 11.35 -1.35
C LEU A 36 9.40 12.60 -0.69
N ASP A 37 9.65 12.53 0.60
CA ASP A 37 10.45 13.52 1.32
C ASP A 37 11.92 13.11 1.24
N VAL A 38 12.64 13.65 0.25
CA VAL A 38 14.05 13.35 0.04
C VAL A 38 14.91 13.81 1.22
N THR A 39 14.47 14.85 1.95
CA THR A 39 15.25 15.45 3.06
C THR A 39 15.16 14.60 4.33
N GLN A 40 14.06 13.89 4.54
CA GLN A 40 13.88 12.96 5.65
C GLN A 40 14.27 11.51 5.29
N SER A 41 14.60 11.27 4.01
CA SER A 41 15.02 9.96 3.52
C SER A 41 16.54 9.82 3.58
N SER A 42 17.00 8.57 3.67
CA SER A 42 18.43 8.26 3.53
C SER A 42 18.63 7.25 2.39
N PHE A 43 19.71 7.46 1.64
CA PHE A 43 20.07 6.66 0.48
C PHE A 43 21.50 6.18 0.60
N ASP A 44 21.71 4.89 0.43
CA ASP A 44 23.03 4.28 0.35
C ASP A 44 23.07 3.32 -0.86
N PRO A 45 23.78 3.68 -1.94
CA PRO A 45 24.66 4.86 -2.11
C PRO A 45 23.91 6.20 -2.25
N ALA A 46 24.41 7.26 -1.63
CA ALA A 46 23.79 8.58 -1.61
C ALA A 46 23.64 9.21 -3.02
N ASN A 47 24.53 8.90 -3.96
CA ASN A 47 24.51 9.39 -5.33
C ASN A 47 23.38 8.79 -6.19
N LEU A 48 22.60 7.83 -5.65
CA LEU A 48 21.42 7.27 -6.28
C LEU A 48 20.11 7.90 -5.77
N ALA A 49 20.18 8.87 -4.86
CA ALA A 49 19.01 9.57 -4.35
C ALA A 49 18.25 10.26 -5.52
N PRO A 50 16.96 10.00 -5.71
CA PRO A 50 16.16 10.72 -6.69
C PRO A 50 16.01 12.19 -6.27
N LYS A 51 15.81 13.08 -7.24
CA LYS A 51 15.50 14.49 -6.97
C LYS A 51 14.06 14.67 -6.51
N SER A 52 13.16 13.84 -7.01
CA SER A 52 11.75 13.82 -6.60
C SER A 52 11.11 12.50 -7.01
N GLN A 53 10.07 12.09 -6.29
CA GLN A 53 9.20 10.98 -6.70
C GLN A 53 7.79 11.17 -6.12
N THR A 54 6.80 10.89 -6.95
CA THR A 54 5.40 10.80 -6.54
C THR A 54 4.92 9.39 -6.85
N THR A 55 4.21 8.78 -5.92
CA THR A 55 3.60 7.44 -6.12
C THR A 55 2.11 7.55 -5.87
N THR A 56 1.30 7.13 -6.85
CA THR A 56 -0.15 7.00 -6.70
C THR A 56 -0.51 5.53 -6.58
N ILE A 57 -1.27 5.19 -5.54
CA ILE A 57 -1.77 3.84 -5.27
C ILE A 57 -3.29 3.87 -5.33
N THR A 58 -3.89 3.04 -6.17
CA THR A 58 -5.33 2.85 -6.26
C THR A 58 -5.69 1.39 -6.02
N GLN A 59 -6.80 1.15 -5.33
CA GLN A 59 -7.32 -0.19 -5.08
C GLN A 59 -8.61 -0.41 -5.89
N SER A 60 -8.73 -1.59 -6.50
CA SER A 60 -9.94 -2.07 -7.16
C SER A 60 -10.15 -3.53 -6.80
N GLY A 61 -11.14 -3.80 -5.94
CA GLY A 61 -11.32 -5.13 -5.35
C GLY A 61 -10.09 -5.54 -4.53
N ASP A 62 -9.48 -6.66 -4.88
CA ASP A 62 -8.25 -7.20 -4.27
C ASP A 62 -6.96 -6.78 -4.99
N SER A 63 -7.08 -6.00 -6.07
CA SER A 63 -5.96 -5.54 -6.88
C SER A 63 -5.56 -4.12 -6.54
N TYR A 64 -4.26 -3.87 -6.57
CA TYR A 64 -3.63 -2.56 -6.38
C TYR A 64 -2.90 -2.16 -7.65
N THR A 65 -3.10 -0.92 -8.09
CA THR A 65 -2.29 -0.28 -9.13
C THR A 65 -1.38 0.74 -8.48
N VAL A 66 -0.10 0.62 -8.71
CA VAL A 66 0.93 1.57 -8.26
C VAL A 66 1.56 2.21 -9.48
N VAL A 67 1.50 3.52 -9.54
CA VAL A 67 2.19 4.33 -10.55
C VAL A 67 3.16 5.25 -9.84
N SER A 68 4.42 5.21 -10.23
CA SER A 68 5.48 6.08 -9.68
C SER A 68 6.07 6.92 -10.77
N ASP A 69 6.05 8.24 -10.58
CA ASP A 69 6.64 9.23 -11.47
C ASP A 69 7.70 10.04 -10.72
N GLY A 70 8.79 10.40 -11.37
CA GLY A 70 9.83 11.15 -10.68
C GLY A 70 10.93 11.69 -11.57
N VAL A 71 11.96 12.19 -10.88
CA VAL A 71 13.22 12.64 -11.47
C VAL A 71 14.35 11.91 -10.76
N GLY A 72 15.08 11.11 -11.47
CA GLY A 72 16.21 10.33 -10.94
C GLY A 72 17.40 11.20 -10.56
N ALA A 73 18.42 10.59 -9.98
CA ALA A 73 19.62 11.27 -9.48
C ALA A 73 20.34 12.11 -10.55
N GLN A 74 20.40 11.63 -11.80
CA GLN A 74 21.02 12.32 -12.92
C GLN A 74 20.08 13.32 -13.63
N GLY A 75 18.83 13.48 -13.14
CA GLY A 75 17.85 14.40 -13.71
C GLY A 75 16.98 13.82 -14.82
N GLN A 76 17.11 12.52 -15.11
CA GLN A 76 16.25 11.80 -16.04
C GLN A 76 14.84 11.61 -15.43
N LYS A 77 13.81 11.67 -16.28
CA LYS A 77 12.45 11.28 -15.86
C LYS A 77 12.41 9.78 -15.60
N THR A 78 11.71 9.41 -14.56
CA THR A 78 11.45 8.00 -14.21
C THR A 78 9.94 7.78 -14.16
N HIS A 79 9.52 6.60 -14.61
CA HIS A 79 8.15 6.14 -14.55
C HIS A 79 8.14 4.62 -14.36
N ASP A 80 7.38 4.13 -13.39
CA ASP A 80 7.09 2.71 -13.29
C ASP A 80 5.61 2.47 -12.90
N GLU A 81 5.06 1.35 -13.40
CA GLU A 81 3.71 0.90 -13.10
C GLU A 81 3.71 -0.59 -12.75
N THR A 82 2.99 -0.95 -11.70
CA THR A 82 2.74 -2.35 -11.33
C THR A 82 1.28 -2.50 -10.92
N ILE A 83 0.63 -3.56 -11.43
CA ILE A 83 -0.70 -3.98 -10.94
C ILE A 83 -0.49 -5.30 -10.23
N TYR A 84 -0.87 -5.37 -8.95
CA TYR A 84 -0.56 -6.53 -8.10
C TYR A 84 -1.69 -6.88 -7.13
N LYS A 85 -1.58 -8.08 -6.55
CA LYS A 85 -2.35 -8.57 -5.39
C LYS A 85 -1.37 -9.02 -4.29
N PHE A 86 -1.90 -9.18 -3.07
CA PHE A 86 -1.14 -9.78 -1.98
C PHE A 86 -1.33 -11.32 -1.97
N ASP A 87 -0.92 -11.98 -3.02
CA ASP A 87 -1.11 -13.42 -3.24
C ASP A 87 0.21 -14.19 -3.45
N GLY A 88 1.35 -13.49 -3.33
CA GLY A 88 2.68 -14.09 -3.44
C GLY A 88 3.13 -14.41 -4.87
N HIS A 89 2.38 -14.00 -5.89
CA HIS A 89 2.83 -14.14 -7.28
C HIS A 89 3.76 -12.99 -7.69
N ASP A 90 4.52 -13.22 -8.76
CA ASP A 90 5.36 -12.21 -9.38
C ASP A 90 4.54 -11.36 -10.35
N TYR A 91 4.67 -10.04 -10.25
CA TYR A 91 3.99 -9.06 -11.08
C TYR A 91 5.00 -8.20 -11.83
N ASP A 92 4.79 -8.01 -13.13
CA ASP A 92 5.66 -7.20 -13.98
C ASP A 92 5.69 -5.74 -13.54
N VAL A 93 6.87 -5.13 -13.62
CA VAL A 93 7.06 -3.68 -13.42
C VAL A 93 7.30 -3.02 -14.75
N LYS A 94 6.27 -2.43 -15.32
CA LYS A 94 6.38 -1.65 -16.57
C LYS A 94 7.18 -0.38 -16.31
N GLY A 95 8.04 0.00 -17.27
CA GLY A 95 8.86 1.20 -17.15
C GLY A 95 10.11 1.02 -16.28
N ALA A 96 10.32 -0.12 -15.64
CA ALA A 96 11.57 -0.41 -14.94
C ALA A 96 12.76 -0.37 -15.89
N PRO A 97 13.97 0.03 -15.42
CA PRO A 97 15.18 0.05 -16.25
C PRO A 97 15.53 -1.30 -16.88
N ASP A 98 15.25 -2.39 -16.20
CA ASP A 98 15.34 -3.73 -16.75
C ASP A 98 13.93 -4.25 -17.05
N PRO A 99 13.62 -4.63 -18.31
CA PRO A 99 12.29 -5.08 -18.71
C PRO A 99 11.86 -6.42 -18.08
N LYS A 100 12.79 -7.16 -17.49
CA LYS A 100 12.52 -8.41 -16.76
C LYS A 100 12.43 -8.19 -15.25
N THR A 101 12.05 -6.99 -14.85
CA THR A 101 11.81 -6.67 -13.43
C THR A 101 10.41 -7.10 -13.03
N THR A 102 10.33 -7.88 -11.96
CA THR A 102 9.06 -8.26 -11.29
C THR A 102 9.09 -7.89 -9.83
N ARG A 103 7.90 -7.81 -9.22
CA ARG A 103 7.75 -7.66 -7.76
C ARG A 103 6.74 -8.68 -7.22
N THR A 104 7.08 -9.24 -6.06
CA THR A 104 6.19 -10.14 -5.29
C THR A 104 5.78 -9.41 -4.02
N TYR A 105 4.48 -9.34 -3.72
CA TYR A 105 3.96 -8.58 -2.57
C TYR A 105 3.39 -9.50 -1.52
N THR A 106 3.70 -9.23 -0.24
CA THR A 106 3.22 -9.98 0.92
C THR A 106 2.66 -9.02 1.96
N ARG A 107 1.37 -9.15 2.27
CA ARG A 107 0.72 -8.38 3.34
C ARG A 107 1.11 -8.96 4.69
N VAL A 108 1.46 -8.09 5.65
CA VAL A 108 1.73 -8.47 7.04
C VAL A 108 0.51 -8.16 7.90
N ASP A 109 0.00 -6.93 7.84
CA ASP A 109 -1.21 -6.47 8.54
C ASP A 109 -1.84 -5.28 7.79
N ASP A 110 -2.71 -4.51 8.44
CA ASP A 110 -3.41 -3.38 7.82
C ASP A 110 -2.51 -2.17 7.57
N HIS A 111 -1.32 -2.12 8.17
CA HIS A 111 -0.37 -1.02 8.07
C HIS A 111 1.01 -1.44 7.58
N HIS A 112 1.27 -2.75 7.42
CA HIS A 112 2.56 -3.27 7.02
C HIS A 112 2.45 -4.27 5.87
N TYR A 113 3.32 -4.12 4.89
CA TYR A 113 3.57 -5.13 3.86
C TYR A 113 5.02 -5.14 3.45
N SER A 114 5.44 -6.16 2.74
CA SER A 114 6.75 -6.25 2.11
C SER A 114 6.61 -6.56 0.63
N TYR A 115 7.64 -6.22 -0.12
CA TYR A 115 7.79 -6.72 -1.49
C TYR A 115 9.24 -7.01 -1.80
N GLU A 116 9.43 -8.01 -2.64
CA GLU A 116 10.71 -8.34 -3.23
C GLU A 116 10.75 -7.84 -4.67
N THR A 117 11.85 -7.20 -5.07
CA THR A 117 12.11 -6.88 -6.46
C THR A 117 13.06 -7.93 -7.03
N LYS A 118 12.70 -8.49 -8.17
CA LYS A 118 13.49 -9.49 -8.89
C LYS A 118 13.86 -8.94 -10.26
N VAL A 119 15.07 -9.25 -10.71
CA VAL A 119 15.53 -8.99 -12.06
C VAL A 119 15.99 -10.33 -12.65
N ASN A 120 15.44 -10.70 -13.80
CA ASN A 120 15.67 -12.03 -14.40
C ASN A 120 15.38 -13.19 -13.42
N GLY A 121 14.35 -13.04 -12.55
CA GLY A 121 13.96 -14.04 -11.55
C GLY A 121 14.82 -14.06 -10.28
N ALA A 122 15.94 -13.34 -10.22
CA ALA A 122 16.79 -13.26 -9.03
C ALA A 122 16.38 -12.07 -8.16
N ILE A 123 16.20 -12.30 -6.84
CA ILE A 123 15.91 -11.23 -5.88
C ILE A 123 17.08 -10.26 -5.83
N THR A 124 16.81 -8.99 -6.11
CA THR A 124 17.77 -7.89 -6.02
C THR A 124 17.58 -7.09 -4.74
N THR A 125 16.34 -6.73 -4.40
CA THR A 125 16.04 -5.98 -3.18
C THR A 125 14.81 -6.51 -2.48
N THR A 126 14.79 -6.35 -1.15
CA THR A 126 13.62 -6.55 -0.31
C THR A 126 13.24 -5.21 0.30
N SER A 127 11.95 -4.90 0.23
CA SER A 127 11.37 -3.67 0.76
C SER A 127 10.35 -3.99 1.86
N ARG A 128 10.42 -3.26 2.97
CA ARG A 128 9.42 -3.29 4.03
C ARG A 128 8.73 -1.95 4.10
N VAL A 129 7.42 -1.96 4.05
CA VAL A 129 6.58 -0.77 4.01
C VAL A 129 5.76 -0.70 5.30
N ALA A 130 5.72 0.48 5.89
CA ALA A 130 4.85 0.79 7.02
C ALA A 130 4.09 2.10 6.75
N VAL A 131 2.82 2.16 7.13
CA VAL A 131 2.00 3.38 7.12
C VAL A 131 1.57 3.69 8.54
N THR A 132 1.68 4.96 8.94
CA THR A 132 1.23 5.40 10.26
C THR A 132 -0.27 5.17 10.46
N PRO A 133 -0.77 4.98 11.69
CA PRO A 133 -2.19 4.74 11.96
C PRO A 133 -3.13 5.84 11.45
N ASP A 134 -2.65 7.09 11.36
CA ASP A 134 -3.40 8.21 10.78
C ASP A 134 -3.38 8.23 9.25
N GLY A 135 -2.64 7.30 8.62
CA GLY A 135 -2.53 7.16 7.18
C GLY A 135 -1.78 8.29 6.46
N LYS A 136 -1.00 9.12 7.17
CA LYS A 136 -0.37 10.32 6.59
C LYS A 136 1.09 10.14 6.20
N VAL A 137 1.80 9.25 6.85
CA VAL A 137 3.21 8.99 6.60
C VAL A 137 3.39 7.51 6.21
N ARG A 138 4.14 7.29 5.16
CA ARG A 138 4.59 5.97 4.72
C ARG A 138 6.10 5.91 4.78
N THR A 139 6.65 4.86 5.37
CA THR A 139 8.09 4.59 5.34
C THR A 139 8.38 3.32 4.57
N ILE A 140 9.51 3.28 3.86
CA ILE A 140 9.97 2.10 3.15
C ILE A 140 11.46 1.89 3.47
N THR A 141 11.78 0.75 4.04
CA THR A 141 13.17 0.29 4.18
C THR A 141 13.48 -0.64 3.02
N VAL A 142 14.50 -0.32 2.23
CA VAL A 142 14.95 -1.12 1.08
C VAL A 142 16.34 -1.65 1.36
N THR A 143 16.54 -2.96 1.22
CA THR A 143 17.85 -3.60 1.37
C THR A 143 18.10 -4.59 0.26
N GLY A 144 19.35 -4.74 -0.15
CA GLY A 144 19.73 -5.70 -1.17
C GLY A 144 20.91 -5.25 -2.01
N ARG A 145 20.87 -5.61 -3.30
CA ARG A 145 21.87 -5.19 -4.29
C ARG A 145 21.13 -4.82 -5.58
N ASP A 146 21.61 -3.79 -6.24
CA ASP A 146 21.12 -3.45 -7.57
C ASP A 146 21.66 -4.41 -8.65
N ALA A 147 21.22 -4.21 -9.89
CA ALA A 147 21.67 -5.00 -11.02
C ALA A 147 23.18 -4.93 -11.31
N GLN A 148 23.86 -3.91 -10.76
CA GLN A 148 25.32 -3.75 -10.85
C GLN A 148 26.05 -4.34 -9.63
N GLY A 149 25.33 -5.01 -8.72
CA GLY A 149 25.86 -5.63 -7.52
C GLY A 149 26.17 -4.67 -6.37
N ARG A 150 25.85 -3.37 -6.50
CA ARG A 150 26.06 -2.38 -5.45
C ARG A 150 25.09 -2.63 -4.29
N VAL A 151 25.58 -2.56 -3.08
CA VAL A 151 24.72 -2.70 -1.89
C VAL A 151 23.76 -1.50 -1.82
N ILE A 152 22.49 -1.80 -1.59
CA ILE A 152 21.43 -0.80 -1.41
C ILE A 152 20.93 -0.89 0.03
N ARG A 153 20.91 0.25 0.72
CA ARG A 153 20.29 0.44 2.04
C ARG A 153 19.63 1.79 2.07
N ASN A 154 18.33 1.81 1.77
CA ASN A 154 17.57 3.06 1.77
C ASN A 154 16.53 3.03 2.88
N PHE A 155 16.30 4.19 3.48
CA PHE A 155 15.13 4.46 4.31
C PHE A 155 14.41 5.65 3.70
N LEU A 156 13.18 5.43 3.22
CA LEU A 156 12.40 6.40 2.48
C LEU A 156 11.22 6.86 3.31
N VAL A 157 10.99 8.16 3.35
CA VAL A 157 9.85 8.79 4.03
C VAL A 157 8.96 9.44 2.98
N TRP A 158 7.65 9.16 3.07
CA TRP A 158 6.66 9.66 2.14
C TRP A 158 5.52 10.33 2.90
N SER A 159 5.04 11.44 2.41
CA SER A 159 3.86 12.12 2.93
C SER A 159 2.67 11.93 1.99
N LYS A 160 1.49 11.63 2.56
CA LYS A 160 0.26 11.53 1.80
C LYS A 160 -0.20 12.93 1.40
N GLN A 161 -0.55 13.08 0.13
CA GLN A 161 -1.13 14.31 -0.38
C GLN A 161 -2.65 14.31 -0.13
N SER A 162 -3.18 15.49 0.20
CA SER A 162 -4.62 15.74 0.46
C SER A 162 -5.42 15.84 -0.84
#